data_d6c663f3d624459561776fa56865f28b
#
_entry.id   d6c663f3d624459561776fa56865f28b
#
_cell.length_a   1.000
_cell.length_b   1.000
_cell.length_c   1.000
_cell.angle_alpha   90.00
_cell.angle_beta   90.00
_cell.angle_gamma   90.00
#
_symmetry.space_group_name_H-M   'P 1'
#
loop_
_entity.id
_entity.type
_entity.pdbx_description
1 polymer ?
#
loop_
_entity_poly.entity_id
_entity_poly.type
_entity_poly.pdbx_seq_one_letter_code
_entity_poly.pdbx_strand_id
1 'polypeptide(L)'
;MRSVDELLKKYQLNGIIDGCSTGSNWFSSGNKIESFSPVDGNLIGSIKSGSKSDFEKIIKIANNAFKDFRQIPAPKRGELVRQFGNKLREEKELLGTLVSYEMGKSYQEGLGEVQEMIDICDFAVGLSRQLHGFTMH
;
A
#
# COMPACT_ATOMS: atom_id res chain seq x y z
N MET A 1 -10.86 -6.53 18.13
CA MET A 1 -10.91 -5.92 16.78
C MET A 1 -11.21 -4.45 16.96
N ARG A 2 -10.42 -3.56 16.37
CA ARG A 2 -10.70 -2.12 16.41
C ARG A 2 -11.93 -1.82 15.55
N SER A 3 -12.60 -0.69 15.82
CA SER A 3 -13.79 -0.30 15.06
C SER A 3 -13.42 0.07 13.62
N VAL A 4 -14.20 -0.40 12.66
CA VAL A 4 -14.07 -0.01 11.24
C VAL A 4 -14.27 1.51 11.09
N ASP A 5 -15.20 2.10 11.85
CA ASP A 5 -15.44 3.55 11.83
C ASP A 5 -14.21 4.35 12.27
N GLU A 6 -13.48 3.85 13.28
CA GLU A 6 -12.21 4.45 13.73
C GLU A 6 -11.19 4.46 12.60
N LEU A 7 -11.08 3.36 11.87
CA LEU A 7 -10.19 3.22 10.73
C LEU A 7 -10.57 4.16 9.59
N LEU A 8 -11.83 4.15 9.17
CA LEU A 8 -12.34 5.00 8.08
C LEU A 8 -12.11 6.49 8.38
N LYS A 9 -12.33 6.88 9.65
CA LYS A 9 -12.08 8.24 10.12
C LYS A 9 -10.58 8.59 10.14
N LYS A 10 -9.75 7.70 10.67
CA LYS A 10 -8.29 7.90 10.79
C LYS A 10 -7.64 8.13 9.42
N TYR A 11 -8.01 7.31 8.45
CA TYR A 11 -7.44 7.39 7.10
C TYR A 11 -8.25 8.27 6.14
N GLN A 12 -9.28 8.98 6.64
CA GLN A 12 -10.13 9.88 5.86
C GLN A 12 -10.78 9.19 4.65
N LEU A 13 -11.19 7.93 4.84
CA LEU A 13 -11.79 7.11 3.79
C LEU A 13 -13.30 7.37 3.60
N ASN A 14 -13.86 8.31 4.35
CA ASN A 14 -15.30 8.67 4.30
C ASN A 14 -15.59 9.61 3.13
N GLY A 15 -15.43 9.14 1.90
CA GLY A 15 -15.67 9.97 0.73
C GLY A 15 -15.20 9.33 -0.56
N ILE A 16 -15.06 10.13 -1.59
CA ILE A 16 -14.45 9.70 -2.85
C ILE A 16 -12.96 10.04 -2.78
N ILE A 17 -12.13 9.01 -2.87
CA ILE A 17 -10.68 9.13 -2.82
C ILE A 17 -10.12 9.02 -4.23
N ASP A 18 -9.14 9.84 -4.56
CA ASP A 18 -8.38 9.66 -5.79
C ASP A 18 -7.54 8.37 -5.73
N GLY A 19 -7.63 7.52 -6.75
CA GLY A 19 -6.95 6.23 -6.82
C GLY A 19 -5.53 6.29 -7.37
N CYS A 20 -5.06 7.46 -7.81
CA CYS A 20 -3.73 7.67 -8.37
C CYS A 20 -2.92 8.64 -7.54
N SER A 21 -1.62 8.35 -7.38
CA SER A 21 -0.71 9.23 -6.66
C SER A 21 0.69 9.26 -7.27
N THR A 22 1.36 10.37 -7.12
CA THR A 22 2.80 10.53 -7.38
C THR A 22 3.60 10.68 -6.09
N GLY A 23 3.03 10.31 -4.96
CA GLY A 23 3.59 10.44 -3.61
C GLY A 23 3.09 11.68 -2.87
N SER A 24 3.20 12.85 -3.47
CA SER A 24 2.73 14.12 -2.88
C SER A 24 1.39 14.61 -3.44
N ASN A 25 1.04 14.19 -4.63
CA ASN A 25 -0.19 14.62 -5.32
C ASN A 25 -1.09 13.43 -5.59
N TRP A 26 -2.37 13.58 -5.24
CA TRP A 26 -3.43 12.64 -5.54
C TRP A 26 -4.30 13.20 -6.65
N PHE A 27 -4.70 12.35 -7.59
CA PHE A 27 -5.55 12.73 -8.71
C PHE A 27 -6.17 11.49 -9.38
N SER A 28 -7.28 11.66 -10.04
CA SER A 28 -7.90 10.59 -10.87
C SER A 28 -8.93 11.19 -11.80
N SER A 29 -9.04 10.66 -13.00
CA SER A 29 -10.02 11.11 -14.00
C SER A 29 -10.89 9.98 -14.56
N GLY A 30 -10.76 8.76 -14.02
CA GLY A 30 -11.58 7.62 -14.41
C GLY A 30 -12.89 7.50 -13.65
N ASN A 31 -13.53 6.33 -13.72
CA ASN A 31 -14.83 6.07 -13.13
C ASN A 31 -14.72 5.85 -11.62
N LYS A 32 -15.80 6.14 -10.90
CA LYS A 32 -15.98 5.80 -9.49
C LYS A 32 -16.14 4.29 -9.33
N ILE A 33 -15.43 3.72 -8.36
CA ILE A 33 -15.56 2.34 -7.89
C ILE A 33 -15.99 2.38 -6.43
N GLU A 34 -16.99 1.62 -6.05
CA GLU A 34 -17.48 1.50 -4.68
C GLU A 34 -17.09 0.14 -4.11
N SER A 35 -16.59 0.12 -2.87
CA SER A 35 -16.28 -1.10 -2.14
C SER A 35 -17.34 -1.32 -1.05
N PHE A 36 -17.93 -2.50 -1.04
CA PHE A 36 -18.94 -2.91 -0.07
C PHE A 36 -18.44 -4.09 0.74
N SER A 37 -18.72 -4.07 2.04
CA SER A 37 -18.34 -5.17 2.91
C SER A 37 -19.24 -6.40 2.67
N PRO A 38 -18.65 -7.59 2.48
CA PRO A 38 -19.43 -8.84 2.43
C PRO A 38 -19.97 -9.27 3.80
N VAL A 39 -19.51 -8.62 4.88
CA VAL A 39 -19.95 -8.94 6.26
C VAL A 39 -21.38 -8.43 6.53
N ASP A 40 -21.69 -7.23 6.06
CA ASP A 40 -22.95 -6.55 6.36
C ASP A 40 -23.56 -5.81 5.17
N GLY A 41 -22.92 -5.82 4.02
CA GLY A 41 -23.35 -5.12 2.81
C GLY A 41 -23.15 -3.60 2.82
N ASN A 42 -22.53 -3.04 3.86
CA ASN A 42 -22.35 -1.61 3.97
C ASN A 42 -21.24 -1.09 3.03
N LEU A 43 -21.43 0.14 2.55
CA LEU A 43 -20.41 0.84 1.79
C LEU A 43 -19.21 1.17 2.69
N ILE A 44 -18.03 0.67 2.33
CA ILE A 44 -16.79 0.97 3.01
C ILE A 44 -16.23 2.32 2.57
N GLY A 45 -16.20 2.53 1.26
CA GLY A 45 -15.67 3.76 0.66
C GLY A 45 -15.77 3.75 -0.86
N SER A 46 -15.34 4.85 -1.48
CA SER A 46 -15.39 5.00 -2.93
C SER A 46 -14.03 5.50 -3.43
N ILE A 47 -13.56 4.94 -4.54
CA ILE A 47 -12.31 5.34 -5.17
C ILE A 47 -12.62 5.79 -6.60
N LYS A 48 -12.04 6.89 -7.02
CA LYS A 48 -12.05 7.30 -8.41
C LYS A 48 -10.85 6.64 -9.12
N SER A 49 -11.11 5.81 -10.10
CA SER A 49 -10.05 5.08 -10.82
C SER A 49 -9.20 6.01 -11.70
N GLY A 50 -8.00 5.57 -12.02
CA GLY A 50 -7.16 6.24 -13.00
C GLY A 50 -7.64 6.00 -14.43
N SER A 51 -7.51 7.02 -15.27
CA SER A 51 -7.65 6.89 -16.72
C SER A 51 -6.31 6.50 -17.37
N LYS A 52 -6.34 6.21 -18.67
CA LYS A 52 -5.12 5.98 -19.44
C LYS A 52 -4.14 7.18 -19.37
N SER A 53 -4.67 8.40 -19.43
CA SER A 53 -3.84 9.62 -19.31
C SER A 53 -3.22 9.77 -17.93
N ASP A 54 -3.93 9.40 -16.86
CA ASP A 54 -3.39 9.41 -15.50
C ASP A 54 -2.25 8.39 -15.36
N PHE A 55 -2.43 7.18 -15.92
CA PHE A 55 -1.38 6.17 -15.96
C PHE A 55 -0.13 6.65 -16.69
N GLU A 56 -0.27 7.19 -17.89
CA GLU A 56 0.86 7.72 -18.68
C GLU A 56 1.60 8.83 -17.93
N LYS A 57 0.86 9.72 -17.26
CA LYS A 57 1.43 10.77 -16.41
C LYS A 57 2.26 10.18 -15.24
N ILE A 58 1.73 9.17 -14.54
CA ILE A 58 2.42 8.51 -13.44
C ILE A 58 3.71 7.85 -13.93
N ILE A 59 3.64 7.08 -15.02
CA ILE A 59 4.81 6.40 -15.59
C ILE A 59 5.90 7.39 -15.99
N LYS A 60 5.54 8.52 -16.58
CA LYS A 60 6.50 9.57 -16.93
C LYS A 60 7.19 10.15 -15.69
N ILE A 61 6.44 10.42 -14.62
CA ILE A 61 6.97 10.96 -13.37
C ILE A 61 7.86 9.90 -12.69
N ALA A 62 7.40 8.64 -12.61
CA ALA A 62 8.15 7.53 -12.03
C ALA A 62 9.48 7.29 -12.76
N ASN A 63 9.48 7.31 -14.09
CA ASN A 63 10.70 7.17 -14.91
C ASN A 63 11.71 8.30 -14.66
N ASN A 64 11.25 9.51 -14.41
CA ASN A 64 12.13 10.61 -14.05
C ASN A 64 12.69 10.44 -12.63
N ALA A 65 11.86 10.12 -11.67
CA ALA A 65 12.30 9.86 -10.29
C ALA A 65 13.29 8.67 -10.20
N PHE A 66 13.11 7.65 -11.03
CA PHE A 66 14.02 6.50 -11.09
C PHE A 66 15.46 6.88 -11.43
N LYS A 67 15.69 7.90 -12.26
CA LYS A 67 17.04 8.34 -12.65
C LYS A 67 17.87 8.76 -11.44
N ASP A 68 17.25 9.43 -10.48
CA ASP A 68 17.89 9.88 -9.25
C ASP A 68 17.88 8.76 -8.21
N PHE A 69 16.74 8.08 -8.03
CA PHE A 69 16.58 7.03 -7.03
C PHE A 69 17.56 5.86 -7.22
N ARG A 70 17.84 5.47 -8.46
CA ARG A 70 18.81 4.40 -8.76
C ARG A 70 20.25 4.75 -8.36
N GLN A 71 20.60 6.04 -8.19
CA GLN A 71 21.93 6.48 -7.75
C GLN A 71 22.10 6.36 -6.23
N ILE A 72 21.01 6.21 -5.49
CA ILE A 72 21.04 6.03 -4.04
C ILE A 72 21.59 4.60 -3.75
N PRO A 73 22.62 4.45 -2.90
CA PRO A 73 23.12 3.13 -2.53
C PRO A 73 22.03 2.20 -2.01
N ALA A 74 22.07 0.92 -2.40
CA ALA A 74 21.02 -0.05 -2.05
C ALA A 74 20.71 -0.11 -0.54
N PRO A 75 21.68 -0.07 0.40
CA PRO A 75 21.38 -0.04 1.82
C PRO A 75 20.56 1.19 2.27
N LYS A 76 20.78 2.35 1.63
CA LYS A 76 20.00 3.56 1.92
C LYS A 76 18.56 3.47 1.37
N ARG A 77 18.37 2.84 0.20
CA ARG A 77 17.02 2.52 -0.29
C ARG A 77 16.32 1.52 0.63
N GLY A 78 17.05 0.51 1.12
CA GLY A 78 16.56 -0.44 2.12
C GLY A 78 16.10 0.25 3.42
N GLU A 79 16.74 1.36 3.82
CA GLU A 79 16.31 2.12 5.00
C GLU A 79 14.90 2.74 4.83
N LEU A 80 14.53 3.19 3.63
CA LEU A 80 13.17 3.65 3.35
C LEU A 80 12.16 2.50 3.50
N VAL A 81 12.51 1.31 3.01
CA VAL A 81 11.66 0.11 3.15
C VAL A 81 11.53 -0.29 4.61
N ARG A 82 12.60 -0.18 5.42
CA ARG A 82 12.56 -0.45 6.86
C ARG A 82 11.58 0.49 7.58
N GLN A 83 11.61 1.78 7.26
CA GLN A 83 10.67 2.76 7.83
C GLN A 83 9.23 2.43 7.44
N PHE A 84 9.00 2.03 6.19
CA PHE A 84 7.69 1.59 5.72
C PHE A 84 7.21 0.34 6.48
N GLY A 85 8.08 -0.68 6.63
CA GLY A 85 7.77 -1.88 7.41
C GLY A 85 7.44 -1.57 8.88
N ASN A 86 8.14 -0.61 9.51
CA ASN A 86 7.81 -0.16 10.86
C ASN A 86 6.42 0.48 10.92
N LYS A 87 6.06 1.29 9.90
CA LYS A 87 4.73 1.88 9.85
C LYS A 87 3.64 0.83 9.68
N LEU A 88 3.87 -0.21 8.90
CA LEU A 88 2.95 -1.36 8.81
C LEU A 88 2.78 -2.07 10.16
N ARG A 89 3.86 -2.24 10.95
CA ARG A 89 3.78 -2.83 12.31
C ARG A 89 2.91 -1.99 13.25
N GLU A 90 3.10 -0.66 13.23
CA GLU A 90 2.30 0.26 14.04
C GLU A 90 0.80 0.20 13.70
N GLU A 91 0.49 0.02 12.43
CA GLU A 91 -0.89 0.05 11.92
C GLU A 91 -1.51 -1.36 11.73
N LYS A 92 -0.79 -2.43 12.11
CA LYS A 92 -1.16 -3.81 11.80
C LYS A 92 -2.59 -4.16 12.19
N GLU A 93 -3.03 -3.78 13.38
CA GLU A 93 -4.38 -4.10 13.86
C GLU A 93 -5.47 -3.39 13.05
N LEU A 94 -5.24 -2.13 12.69
CA LEU A 94 -6.21 -1.36 11.89
C LEU A 94 -6.28 -1.88 10.46
N LEU A 95 -5.13 -2.10 9.83
CA LEU A 95 -5.06 -2.64 8.47
C LEU A 95 -5.64 -4.06 8.40
N GLY A 96 -5.34 -4.91 9.38
CA GLY A 96 -5.93 -6.26 9.48
C GLY A 96 -7.45 -6.22 9.67
N THR A 97 -7.97 -5.24 10.41
CA THR A 97 -9.42 -5.01 10.51
C THR A 97 -10.03 -4.63 9.17
N LEU A 98 -9.36 -3.75 8.39
CA LEU A 98 -9.82 -3.37 7.06
C LEU A 98 -9.87 -4.57 6.10
N VAL A 99 -8.79 -5.35 6.04
CA VAL A 99 -8.71 -6.56 5.22
C VAL A 99 -9.85 -7.52 5.56
N SER A 100 -10.08 -7.77 6.85
CA SER A 100 -11.16 -8.66 7.30
C SER A 100 -12.54 -8.14 6.91
N TYR A 101 -12.79 -6.85 7.05
CA TYR A 101 -14.08 -6.24 6.77
C TYR A 101 -14.36 -6.13 5.26
N GLU A 102 -13.34 -5.80 4.47
CA GLU A 102 -13.47 -5.64 3.02
C GLU A 102 -13.55 -7.00 2.29
N MET A 103 -12.79 -7.99 2.74
CA MET A 103 -12.68 -9.29 2.07
C MET A 103 -13.55 -10.39 2.70
N GLY A 104 -14.15 -10.14 3.87
CA GLY A 104 -14.89 -11.15 4.62
C GLY A 104 -14.01 -12.25 5.23
N LYS A 105 -12.71 -11.99 5.41
CA LYS A 105 -11.78 -12.90 6.07
C LYS A 105 -11.92 -12.87 7.59
N SER A 106 -11.47 -13.93 8.28
CA SER A 106 -11.31 -13.86 9.74
C SER A 106 -10.30 -12.79 10.14
N TYR A 107 -10.41 -12.28 11.37
CA TYR A 107 -9.48 -11.24 11.85
C TYR A 107 -8.03 -11.74 11.89
N GLN A 108 -7.82 -13.02 12.19
CA GLN A 108 -6.48 -13.60 12.21
C GLN A 108 -5.87 -13.67 10.80
N GLU A 109 -6.67 -14.00 9.80
CA GLU A 109 -6.23 -13.96 8.39
C GLU A 109 -5.92 -12.53 7.95
N GLY A 110 -6.76 -11.55 8.32
CA GLY A 110 -6.48 -10.14 8.06
C GLY A 110 -5.17 -9.65 8.68
N LEU A 111 -4.87 -10.06 9.92
CA LEU A 111 -3.58 -9.79 10.55
C LEU A 111 -2.42 -10.51 9.85
N GLY A 112 -2.65 -11.72 9.33
CA GLY A 112 -1.68 -12.50 8.56
C GLY A 112 -1.28 -11.80 7.26
N GLU A 113 -2.24 -11.26 6.52
CA GLU A 113 -1.97 -10.49 5.30
C GLU A 113 -1.04 -9.28 5.56
N VAL A 114 -1.31 -8.55 6.65
CA VAL A 114 -0.44 -7.42 7.02
C VAL A 114 0.92 -7.90 7.53
N GLN A 115 0.98 -9.07 8.21
CA GLN A 115 2.26 -9.66 8.60
C GLN A 115 3.11 -10.01 7.38
N GLU A 116 2.52 -10.55 6.34
CA GLU A 116 3.24 -10.85 5.10
C GLU A 116 3.84 -9.59 4.46
N MET A 117 3.10 -8.47 4.45
CA MET A 117 3.66 -7.18 4.01
C MET A 117 4.91 -6.79 4.83
N ILE A 118 4.87 -6.99 6.15
CA ILE A 118 5.98 -6.68 7.06
C ILE A 118 7.18 -7.59 6.76
N ASP A 119 6.94 -8.88 6.61
CA ASP A 119 7.99 -9.88 6.35
C ASP A 119 8.70 -9.62 5.02
N ILE A 120 7.96 -9.22 3.99
CA ILE A 120 8.54 -8.81 2.70
C ILE A 120 9.38 -7.53 2.84
N CYS A 121 8.97 -6.57 3.68
CA CYS A 121 9.81 -5.40 3.96
C CYS A 121 11.13 -5.82 4.62
N ASP A 122 11.10 -6.69 5.62
CA ASP A 122 12.31 -7.17 6.30
C ASP A 122 13.21 -7.95 5.35
N PHE A 123 12.65 -8.80 4.52
CA PHE A 123 13.37 -9.52 3.48
C PHE A 123 14.06 -8.57 2.49
N ALA A 124 13.34 -7.57 1.99
CA ALA A 124 13.89 -6.57 1.06
C ALA A 124 15.01 -5.74 1.71
N VAL A 125 14.88 -5.40 3.00
CA VAL A 125 15.96 -4.74 3.77
C VAL A 125 17.20 -5.61 3.82
N GLY A 126 17.05 -6.91 4.08
CA GLY A 126 18.15 -7.89 4.04
C GLY A 126 18.83 -7.95 2.67
N LEU A 127 18.03 -8.09 1.60
CA LEU A 127 18.51 -8.13 0.22
C LEU A 127 19.29 -6.87 -0.19
N SER A 128 18.94 -5.71 0.36
CA SER A 128 19.62 -4.44 0.05
C SER A 128 21.11 -4.42 0.43
N ARG A 129 21.56 -5.41 1.21
CA ARG A 129 22.96 -5.58 1.65
C ARG A 129 23.66 -6.75 0.97
N GLN A 130 22.93 -7.54 0.20
CA GLN A 130 23.45 -8.68 -0.54
C GLN A 130 23.82 -8.25 -1.96
N LEU A 131 25.06 -7.77 -2.13
CA LEU A 131 25.56 -7.23 -3.39
C LEU A 131 26.29 -8.29 -4.23
N HIS A 132 25.84 -9.53 -4.18
CA HIS A 132 26.36 -10.65 -4.98
C HIS A 132 25.26 -11.20 -5.89
N GLY A 133 25.68 -11.82 -7.00
CA GLY A 133 24.76 -12.57 -7.87
C GLY A 133 24.57 -14.01 -7.40
N PHE A 134 23.63 -14.70 -8.02
CA PHE A 134 23.48 -16.15 -7.87
C PHE A 134 24.16 -16.84 -9.04
N THR A 135 25.05 -17.79 -8.74
CA THR A 135 25.61 -18.69 -9.74
C THR A 135 24.87 -20.01 -9.64
N MET A 136 24.25 -20.43 -10.73
CA MET A 136 23.63 -21.76 -10.83
C MET A 136 24.73 -22.78 -11.17
N HIS A 137 24.64 -23.95 -10.52
CA HIS A 137 25.51 -25.08 -10.82
C HIS A 137 25.07 -25.82 -12.09
#